data_3875840c60cfeb8db52faf8b26c817da
#
_entry.id   3875840c60cfeb8db52faf8b26c817da
#
_cell.length_a   1.000
_cell.length_b   1.000
_cell.length_c   1.000
_cell.angle_alpha   90.00
_cell.angle_beta   90.00
_cell.angle_gamma   90.00
#
_symmetry.space_group_name_H-M   'P 1'
#
loop_
_entity.id
_entity.type
_entity.pdbx_description
1 polymer ?
#
loop_
_entity_poly.entity_id
_entity_poly.type
_entity_poly.pdbx_seq_one_letter_code
_entity_poly.pdbx_strand_id
1 'polypeptide(L)'
;DVGVTTLMILQYYEKLAQLPQVTAHPEVCNWDEIYSIYGALAPDVRKLNTPDTITDGIDPRRIEACWPEIRQIVRSVPSYEACLAAMRQAGCKTTIQEVGKDPDFVRVSFRFHPYMRRRLSLKRVSHMLELPADLF
;
A
#
# COMPACT_ATOMS: atom_id res chain seq x y z
N ASP A 1 6.80 -13.52 -1.84
CA ASP A 1 8.21 -13.33 -1.54
C ASP A 1 8.48 -11.92 -1.01
N VAL A 2 8.97 -11.84 0.23
CA VAL A 2 9.09 -10.59 1.00
C VAL A 2 9.98 -9.56 0.30
N GLY A 3 11.07 -10.00 -0.33
CA GLY A 3 12.00 -9.09 -1.00
C GLY A 3 11.35 -8.33 -2.15
N VAL A 4 10.66 -9.02 -3.03
CA VAL A 4 9.98 -8.40 -4.18
C VAL A 4 8.91 -7.42 -3.73
N THR A 5 8.10 -7.78 -2.74
CA THR A 5 7.04 -6.87 -2.23
C THR A 5 7.63 -5.67 -1.50
N THR A 6 8.77 -5.81 -0.82
CA THR A 6 9.50 -4.68 -0.24
C THR A 6 9.92 -3.68 -1.32
N LEU A 7 10.51 -4.17 -2.42
CA LEU A 7 10.91 -3.31 -3.54
C LEU A 7 9.70 -2.59 -4.17
N MET A 8 8.56 -3.28 -4.32
CA MET A 8 7.33 -2.67 -4.82
C MET A 8 6.83 -1.54 -3.92
N ILE A 9 6.85 -1.75 -2.60
CA ILE A 9 6.44 -0.72 -1.64
C ILE A 9 7.40 0.48 -1.66
N LEU A 10 8.69 0.26 -1.79
CA LEU A 10 9.68 1.35 -1.88
C LEU A 10 9.47 2.20 -3.14
N GLN A 11 9.23 1.57 -4.30
CA GLN A 11 8.88 2.32 -5.53
C GLN A 11 7.59 3.14 -5.33
N TYR A 12 6.58 2.53 -4.72
CA TYR A 12 5.33 3.21 -4.43
C TYR A 12 5.54 4.42 -3.50
N TYR A 13 6.35 4.26 -2.46
CA TYR A 13 6.68 5.35 -1.55
C TYR A 13 7.42 6.49 -2.23
N GLU A 14 8.38 6.19 -3.10
CA GLU A 14 9.10 7.20 -3.87
C GLU A 14 8.16 7.99 -4.78
N LYS A 15 7.22 7.34 -5.44
CA LYS A 15 6.19 8.01 -6.26
C LYS A 15 5.28 8.90 -5.41
N LEU A 16 4.81 8.41 -4.26
CA LEU A 16 4.01 9.23 -3.33
C LEU A 16 4.78 10.44 -2.85
N ALA A 17 6.05 10.29 -2.51
CA ALA A 17 6.89 11.39 -2.02
C ALA A 17 7.16 12.48 -3.07
N GLN A 18 6.94 12.21 -4.35
CA GLN A 18 7.02 13.21 -5.42
C GLN A 18 5.82 14.17 -5.44
N LEU A 19 4.69 13.77 -4.85
CA LEU A 19 3.49 14.62 -4.80
C LEU A 19 3.71 15.74 -3.78
N PRO A 20 3.74 17.03 -4.19
CA PRO A 20 3.97 18.13 -3.26
C PRO A 20 2.81 18.32 -2.28
N GLN A 21 1.60 17.98 -2.72
CA GLN A 21 0.36 18.05 -1.97
C GLN A 21 -0.58 16.96 -2.46
N VAL A 22 -1.59 16.64 -1.67
CA VAL A 22 -2.62 15.65 -2.00
C VAL A 22 -4.01 16.22 -1.73
N THR A 23 -5.00 15.67 -2.42
CA THR A 23 -6.42 15.83 -2.06
C THR A 23 -6.87 14.53 -1.42
N ALA A 24 -7.46 14.62 -0.23
CA ALA A 24 -7.94 13.47 0.53
C ALA A 24 -9.47 13.47 0.62
N HIS A 25 -10.03 12.28 0.72
CA HIS A 25 -11.46 12.02 0.89
C HIS A 25 -11.66 10.87 1.88
N PRO A 26 -12.86 10.67 2.44
CA PRO A 26 -13.17 9.48 3.21
C PRO A 26 -12.90 8.22 2.38
N GLU A 27 -12.41 7.15 3.02
CA GLU A 27 -12.21 5.89 2.32
C GLU A 27 -13.56 5.33 1.86
N VAL A 28 -13.64 4.97 0.58
CA VAL A 28 -14.79 4.28 -0.01
C VAL A 28 -14.41 2.82 -0.19
N CYS A 29 -15.00 1.93 0.61
CA CYS A 29 -14.73 0.49 0.55
C CYS A 29 -15.88 -0.24 -0.15
N ASN A 30 -15.59 -0.90 -1.26
CA ASN A 30 -16.48 -1.92 -1.80
C ASN A 30 -16.20 -3.24 -1.07
N TRP A 31 -16.89 -3.46 0.05
CA TRP A 31 -16.66 -4.64 0.90
C TRP A 31 -16.96 -5.95 0.19
N ASP A 32 -17.94 -5.99 -0.70
CA ASP A 32 -18.27 -7.20 -1.45
C ASP A 32 -17.12 -7.59 -2.39
N GLU A 33 -16.53 -6.63 -3.07
CA GLU A 33 -15.32 -6.84 -3.88
C GLU A 33 -14.15 -7.32 -3.02
N ILE A 34 -13.89 -6.63 -1.90
CA ILE A 34 -12.78 -6.95 -0.99
C ILE A 34 -12.93 -8.39 -0.49
N TYR A 35 -14.11 -8.76 0.03
CA TYR A 35 -14.34 -10.13 0.54
C TYR A 35 -14.25 -11.18 -0.56
N SER A 36 -14.70 -10.88 -1.77
CA SER A 36 -14.57 -11.78 -2.93
C SER A 36 -13.10 -12.08 -3.24
N ILE A 37 -12.24 -11.06 -3.19
CA ILE A 37 -10.79 -11.20 -3.44
C ILE A 37 -10.13 -12.09 -2.37
N TYR A 38 -10.53 -11.92 -1.11
CA TYR A 38 -9.96 -12.70 -0.01
C TYR A 38 -10.49 -14.15 0.06
N GLY A 39 -11.63 -14.46 -0.57
CA GLY A 39 -12.16 -15.82 -0.65
C GLY A 39 -12.32 -16.46 0.72
N ALA A 40 -11.62 -17.56 0.97
CA ALA A 40 -11.68 -18.30 2.24
C ALA A 40 -11.25 -17.48 3.47
N LEU A 41 -10.45 -16.44 3.29
CA LEU A 41 -10.00 -15.54 4.37
C LEU A 41 -10.98 -14.39 4.64
N ALA A 42 -12.03 -14.26 3.85
CA ALA A 42 -13.00 -13.15 3.98
C ALA A 42 -13.63 -13.04 5.38
N PRO A 43 -13.99 -14.13 6.10
CA PRO A 43 -14.51 -14.03 7.46
C PRO A 43 -13.53 -13.34 8.43
N ASP A 44 -12.24 -13.62 8.30
CA ASP A 44 -11.22 -13.01 9.17
C ASP A 44 -11.00 -11.54 8.82
N VAL A 45 -10.97 -11.20 7.54
CA VAL A 45 -10.90 -9.80 7.07
C VAL A 45 -12.14 -9.02 7.54
N ARG A 46 -13.32 -9.62 7.48
CA ARG A 46 -14.56 -9.01 7.99
C ARG A 46 -14.46 -8.68 9.48
N LYS A 47 -13.98 -9.60 10.31
CA LYS A 47 -13.80 -9.37 11.76
C LYS A 47 -12.87 -8.19 12.06
N LEU A 48 -11.86 -7.95 11.22
CA LEU A 48 -10.91 -6.87 11.39
C LEU A 48 -11.47 -5.48 11.01
N ASN A 49 -12.55 -5.47 10.23
CA ASN A 49 -13.11 -4.26 9.63
C ASN A 49 -14.59 -4.02 10.01
N THR A 50 -15.12 -4.77 10.97
CA THR A 50 -16.49 -4.60 11.50
C THR A 50 -16.47 -4.59 13.03
N PRO A 51 -17.34 -3.81 13.69
CA PRO A 51 -18.37 -2.90 13.13
C PRO A 51 -17.80 -1.63 12.47
N ASP A 52 -16.55 -1.30 12.76
CA ASP A 52 -15.85 -0.14 12.21
C ASP A 52 -14.51 -0.57 11.60
N THR A 53 -13.99 0.20 10.65
CA THR A 53 -12.68 -0.02 10.05
C THR A 53 -11.65 1.02 10.53
N ILE A 54 -10.36 0.75 10.30
CA ILE A 54 -9.26 1.58 10.83
C ILE A 54 -9.29 3.03 10.34
N THR A 55 -9.92 3.30 9.21
CA THR A 55 -10.02 4.64 8.62
C THR A 55 -11.25 5.42 9.07
N ASP A 56 -12.19 4.78 9.75
CA ASP A 56 -13.36 5.47 10.28
C ASP A 56 -12.96 6.54 11.30
N GLY A 57 -13.55 7.71 11.17
CA GLY A 57 -13.25 8.86 12.04
C GLY A 57 -11.98 9.63 11.69
N ILE A 58 -11.22 9.23 10.64
CA ILE A 58 -10.10 10.02 10.14
C ILE A 58 -10.65 11.20 9.32
N ASP A 59 -10.34 12.43 9.75
CA ASP A 59 -10.65 13.63 8.96
C ASP A 59 -9.65 13.71 7.77
N PRO A 60 -10.13 13.63 6.52
CA PRO A 60 -9.26 13.72 5.34
C PRO A 60 -8.40 15.00 5.32
N ARG A 61 -8.91 16.11 5.83
CA ARG A 61 -8.17 17.38 5.88
C ARG A 61 -6.93 17.31 6.76
N ARG A 62 -6.91 16.44 7.76
CA ARG A 62 -5.70 16.20 8.56
C ARG A 62 -4.61 15.52 7.75
N ILE A 63 -4.97 14.62 6.85
CA ILE A 63 -4.01 13.98 5.95
C ILE A 63 -3.39 15.04 5.04
N GLU A 64 -4.21 15.91 4.45
CA GLU A 64 -3.74 17.01 3.60
C GLU A 64 -2.79 17.95 4.38
N ALA A 65 -3.18 18.34 5.58
CA ALA A 65 -2.39 19.23 6.43
C ALA A 65 -1.05 18.60 6.87
N CYS A 66 -1.03 17.30 7.15
CA CYS A 66 0.17 16.58 7.59
C CYS A 66 0.98 16.02 6.41
N TRP A 67 0.58 16.26 5.17
CA TRP A 67 1.25 15.67 4.01
C TRP A 67 2.75 16.02 3.91
N PRO A 68 3.19 17.26 4.21
CA PRO A 68 4.62 17.57 4.23
C PRO A 68 5.43 16.71 5.18
N GLU A 69 4.92 16.45 6.39
CA GLU A 69 5.57 15.59 7.39
C GLU A 69 5.55 14.12 6.95
N ILE A 70 4.44 13.65 6.38
CA ILE A 70 4.34 12.30 5.80
C ILE A 70 5.38 12.11 4.71
N ARG A 71 5.54 13.07 3.80
CA ARG A 71 6.58 13.04 2.76
C ARG A 71 7.97 12.95 3.34
N GLN A 72 8.25 13.72 4.39
CA GLN A 72 9.55 13.71 5.04
C GLN A 72 9.86 12.34 5.63
N ILE A 73 8.89 11.72 6.31
CA ILE A 73 9.03 10.36 6.86
C ILE A 73 9.27 9.35 5.72
N VAL A 74 8.47 9.41 4.66
CA VAL A 74 8.61 8.52 3.50
C VAL A 74 10.00 8.65 2.86
N ARG A 75 10.55 9.85 2.77
CA ARG A 75 11.89 10.09 2.22
C ARG A 75 13.02 9.61 3.15
N SER A 76 12.74 9.33 4.41
CA SER A 76 13.73 8.83 5.35
C SER A 76 13.95 7.32 5.28
N VAL A 77 13.08 6.58 4.57
CA VAL A 77 13.28 5.13 4.35
C VAL A 77 14.38 4.90 3.30
N PRO A 78 15.03 3.72 3.32
CA PRO A 78 16.02 3.39 2.30
C PRO A 78 15.43 3.50 0.89
N SER A 79 16.23 3.98 -0.06
CA SER A 79 15.78 4.10 -1.44
C SER A 79 15.57 2.74 -2.10
N TYR A 80 14.69 2.70 -3.11
CA TYR A 80 14.49 1.52 -3.95
C TYR A 80 15.83 1.02 -4.54
N GLU A 81 16.62 1.92 -5.11
CA GLU A 81 17.90 1.58 -5.74
C GLU A 81 18.89 0.95 -4.76
N ALA A 82 19.01 1.51 -3.55
CA ALA A 82 19.92 0.97 -2.53
C ALA A 82 19.47 -0.43 -2.08
N CYS A 83 18.17 -0.63 -1.87
CA CYS A 83 17.64 -1.94 -1.49
C CYS A 83 17.77 -2.95 -2.63
N LEU A 84 17.49 -2.56 -3.87
CA LEU A 84 17.65 -3.41 -5.04
C LEU A 84 19.11 -3.87 -5.20
N ALA A 85 20.07 -2.95 -5.07
CA ALA A 85 21.50 -3.27 -5.17
C ALA A 85 21.92 -4.27 -4.09
N ALA A 86 21.51 -4.03 -2.83
CA ALA A 86 21.82 -4.93 -1.72
C ALA A 86 21.23 -6.33 -1.92
N MET A 87 19.97 -6.40 -2.38
CA MET A 87 19.30 -7.68 -2.65
C MET A 87 19.95 -8.45 -3.77
N ARG A 88 20.34 -7.78 -4.86
CA ARG A 88 21.07 -8.41 -5.97
C ARG A 88 22.43 -8.94 -5.53
N GLN A 89 23.16 -8.16 -4.75
CA GLN A 89 24.44 -8.59 -4.19
C GLN A 89 24.29 -9.82 -3.29
N ALA A 90 23.19 -9.92 -2.56
CA ALA A 90 22.85 -11.08 -1.73
C ALA A 90 22.28 -12.28 -2.51
N GLY A 91 22.14 -12.18 -3.84
CA GLY A 91 21.55 -13.24 -4.66
C GLY A 91 20.06 -13.45 -4.48
N CYS A 92 19.35 -12.44 -3.96
CA CYS A 92 17.90 -12.51 -3.77
C CYS A 92 17.14 -12.33 -5.09
N LYS A 93 15.95 -12.93 -5.17
CA LYS A 93 15.00 -12.64 -6.23
C LYS A 93 14.46 -11.21 -6.06
N THR A 94 14.43 -10.46 -7.15
CA THR A 94 14.07 -9.03 -7.14
C THR A 94 12.87 -8.69 -8.02
N THR A 95 12.40 -9.63 -8.83
CA THR A 95 11.30 -9.42 -9.77
C THR A 95 10.15 -10.41 -9.55
N ILE A 96 8.94 -10.02 -10.00
CA ILE A 96 7.75 -10.87 -9.99
C ILE A 96 7.98 -12.14 -10.80
N GLN A 97 8.66 -12.03 -11.94
CA GLN A 97 8.96 -13.16 -12.82
C GLN A 97 9.89 -14.18 -12.14
N GLU A 98 10.94 -13.71 -11.46
CA GLU A 98 11.87 -14.60 -10.73
C GLU A 98 11.18 -15.37 -9.60
N VAL A 99 10.14 -14.82 -8.98
CA VAL A 99 9.36 -15.54 -7.96
C VAL A 99 8.24 -16.39 -8.55
N GLY A 100 8.05 -16.36 -9.87
CA GLY A 100 7.08 -17.21 -10.58
C GLY A 100 5.63 -16.90 -10.23
N LYS A 101 5.30 -15.63 -9.96
CA LYS A 101 3.94 -15.20 -9.65
C LYS A 101 3.29 -14.52 -10.86
N ASP A 102 1.98 -14.70 -10.97
CA ASP A 102 1.17 -14.00 -11.95
C ASP A 102 1.17 -12.49 -11.64
N PRO A 103 1.55 -11.63 -12.60
CA PRO A 103 1.55 -10.17 -12.41
C PRO A 103 0.18 -9.59 -12.02
N ASP A 104 -0.91 -10.12 -12.57
CA ASP A 104 -2.26 -9.65 -12.25
C ASP A 104 -2.65 -9.99 -10.81
N PHE A 105 -2.31 -11.19 -10.36
CA PHE A 105 -2.48 -11.58 -8.97
C PHE A 105 -1.68 -10.67 -8.03
N VAL A 106 -0.43 -10.35 -8.38
CA VAL A 106 0.41 -9.46 -7.57
C VAL A 106 -0.16 -8.05 -7.52
N ARG A 107 -0.65 -7.52 -8.64
CA ARG A 107 -1.29 -6.21 -8.71
C ARG A 107 -2.52 -6.12 -7.81
N VAL A 108 -3.41 -7.11 -7.88
CA VAL A 108 -4.60 -7.19 -7.02
C VAL A 108 -4.19 -7.30 -5.55
N SER A 109 -3.23 -8.17 -5.23
CA SER A 109 -2.71 -8.33 -3.87
C SER A 109 -2.09 -7.04 -3.35
N PHE A 110 -1.32 -6.32 -4.17
CA PHE A 110 -0.71 -5.05 -3.80
C PHE A 110 -1.75 -3.96 -3.50
N ARG A 111 -2.86 -3.95 -4.23
CA ARG A 111 -3.97 -3.01 -3.99
C ARG A 111 -4.70 -3.31 -2.68
N PHE A 112 -5.00 -4.57 -2.42
CA PHE A 112 -5.94 -4.97 -1.37
C PHE A 112 -5.30 -5.50 -0.08
N HIS A 113 -3.99 -5.78 -0.05
CA HIS A 113 -3.33 -6.30 1.16
C HIS A 113 -3.53 -5.46 2.44
N PRO A 114 -3.75 -4.13 2.40
CA PRO A 114 -3.93 -3.37 3.62
C PRO A 114 -5.16 -3.74 4.44
N TYR A 115 -6.15 -4.43 3.83
CA TYR A 115 -7.39 -4.82 4.51
C TYR A 115 -7.25 -6.04 5.41
N MET A 116 -6.16 -6.83 5.26
CA MET A 116 -5.95 -8.04 6.05
C MET A 116 -5.33 -7.79 7.44
N ARG A 117 -5.10 -6.54 7.79
CA ARG A 117 -4.59 -6.14 9.12
C ARG A 117 -5.28 -4.84 9.53
N ARG A 118 -5.63 -4.73 10.84
CA ARG A 118 -6.14 -3.48 11.40
C ARG A 118 -4.97 -2.55 11.74
N ARG A 119 -4.32 -2.01 10.72
CA ARG A 119 -3.17 -1.09 10.83
C ARG A 119 -3.34 0.08 9.88
N LEU A 120 -3.10 1.28 10.39
CA LEU A 120 -3.05 2.49 9.58
C LEU A 120 -1.66 2.61 8.94
N SER A 121 -1.45 1.90 7.87
CA SER A 121 -0.24 2.03 7.05
C SER A 121 -0.42 3.12 6.00
N LEU A 122 0.67 3.64 5.45
CA LEU A 122 0.60 4.61 4.34
C LEU A 122 -0.14 4.03 3.13
N LYS A 123 0.02 2.73 2.87
CA LYS A 123 -0.72 2.04 1.80
C LYS A 123 -2.22 2.03 2.06
N ARG A 124 -2.67 1.91 3.32
CA ARG A 124 -4.09 2.04 3.68
C ARG A 124 -4.57 3.48 3.52
N VAL A 125 -3.81 4.46 4.02
CA VAL A 125 -4.11 5.89 3.86
C VAL A 125 -4.22 6.27 2.38
N SER A 126 -3.44 5.66 1.50
CA SER A 126 -3.49 5.97 0.07
C SER A 126 -4.84 5.71 -0.59
N HIS A 127 -5.68 4.86 0.01
CA HIS A 127 -7.08 4.65 -0.43
C HIS A 127 -8.00 5.85 -0.09
N MET A 128 -7.52 6.80 0.70
CA MET A 128 -8.18 8.06 1.00
C MET A 128 -7.68 9.23 0.15
N LEU A 129 -6.78 8.98 -0.80
CA LEU A 129 -6.14 10.01 -1.61
C LEU A 129 -6.59 9.93 -3.07
N GLU A 130 -6.76 11.09 -3.69
CA GLU A 130 -6.82 11.19 -5.15
C GLU A 130 -5.41 11.01 -5.70
N LEU A 131 -5.15 9.90 -6.37
CA LEU A 131 -3.84 9.54 -6.89
C LEU A 131 -3.87 9.37 -8.41
N PRO A 132 -2.75 9.70 -9.11
CA PRO A 132 -2.61 9.37 -10.52
C PRO A 132 -2.80 7.87 -10.77
N ALA A 133 -3.45 7.52 -11.90
CA ALA A 133 -3.76 6.14 -12.25
C ALA A 133 -2.52 5.25 -12.45
N ASP A 134 -1.38 5.86 -12.80
CA ASP A 134 -0.10 5.18 -13.05
C ASP A 134 0.74 4.94 -11.78
N LEU A 135 0.18 5.25 -10.61
CA LEU A 135 0.86 5.06 -9.33
C LEU A 135 0.86 3.58 -8.86
N PHE A 136 0.03 2.73 -9.49
CA PHE A 136 -0.14 1.33 -9.15
C PHE A 136 0.47 0.39 -10.17
#